data_9671dbf8b29f685ca45a296988abe1d4
#
_entry.id   9671dbf8b29f685ca45a296988abe1d4
#
_cell.length_a   1.000
_cell.length_b   1.000
_cell.length_c   1.000
_cell.angle_alpha   90.00
_cell.angle_beta   90.00
_cell.angle_gamma   90.00
#
_symmetry.space_group_name_H-M   'P 1'
#
loop_
_entity.id
_entity.type
_entity.pdbx_description
1 polymer ?
#
loop_
_entity_poly.entity_id
_entity_poly.type
_entity_poly.pdbx_seq_one_letter_code
_entity_poly.pdbx_strand_id
1 'polypeptide(L)'
;MTPSAVSQQMAVLERETGTPLLERFGRGVRLTDAGVQLVTNTERILADIERAEADLAAASKGVVGRVRVSAFPTGARALLVPALPGLQKRYPNLRVSMVDLEPEESIPALKHGDLDVVVAYEWGLLPGLTDAGIERETLLSEPVYLAIPKTHPLAGASSVKLADLRNEEWIVGRDSTSMLDLVVAATRRHGYEPRTDFHSMDFQVILSAVGAGLGVALVPPLALFGTYPNVVITDVADLKISRTIWAAVRRGSAENPAIAVMLGALRSSAETVACSLPSRAEKPPTSPVI
;
A
#
# COMPACT_ATOMS: atom_id res chain seq x y z
N MET A 1 16.94 -13.27 -5.09
CA MET A 1 18.18 -13.31 -5.93
C MET A 1 19.24 -12.43 -5.29
N THR A 2 20.52 -12.82 -5.36
CA THR A 2 21.62 -11.98 -4.86
C THR A 2 22.02 -10.93 -5.90
N PRO A 3 22.56 -9.75 -5.51
CA PRO A 3 23.04 -8.74 -6.46
C PRO A 3 24.04 -9.30 -7.49
N SER A 4 24.89 -10.23 -7.09
CA SER A 4 25.83 -10.90 -7.98
C SER A 4 25.13 -11.75 -9.06
N ALA A 5 24.08 -12.48 -8.69
CA ALA A 5 23.30 -13.28 -9.65
C ALA A 5 22.57 -12.40 -10.67
N VAL A 6 22.02 -11.27 -10.23
CA VAL A 6 21.40 -10.28 -11.13
C VAL A 6 22.42 -9.73 -12.11
N SER A 7 23.62 -9.33 -11.63
CA SER A 7 24.67 -8.81 -12.50
C SER A 7 25.13 -9.83 -13.55
N GLN A 8 25.23 -11.11 -13.17
CA GLN A 8 25.60 -12.17 -14.13
C GLN A 8 24.52 -12.37 -15.19
N GLN A 9 23.25 -12.39 -14.82
CA GLN A 9 22.14 -12.54 -15.76
C GLN A 9 22.05 -11.33 -16.71
N MET A 10 22.24 -10.12 -16.22
CA MET A 10 22.28 -8.92 -17.06
C MET A 10 23.44 -8.99 -18.06
N ALA A 11 24.63 -9.41 -17.63
CA ALA A 11 25.77 -9.57 -18.56
C ALA A 11 25.55 -10.66 -19.63
N VAL A 12 24.77 -11.71 -19.33
CA VAL A 12 24.33 -12.70 -20.31
C VAL A 12 23.36 -12.05 -21.30
N LEU A 13 22.34 -11.35 -20.81
CA LEU A 13 21.33 -10.70 -21.63
C LEU A 13 21.97 -9.66 -22.58
N GLU A 14 22.90 -8.84 -22.11
CA GLU A 14 23.62 -7.87 -22.94
C GLU A 14 24.44 -8.55 -24.04
N ARG A 15 25.05 -9.72 -23.76
CA ARG A 15 25.74 -10.51 -24.79
C ARG A 15 24.78 -11.09 -25.83
N GLU A 16 23.61 -11.57 -25.41
CA GLU A 16 22.60 -12.13 -26.31
C GLU A 16 21.96 -11.05 -27.18
N THR A 17 21.71 -9.88 -26.63
CA THR A 17 21.14 -8.73 -27.38
C THR A 17 22.18 -7.95 -28.18
N GLY A 18 23.47 -8.14 -27.90
CA GLY A 18 24.57 -7.43 -28.52
C GLY A 18 24.61 -5.93 -28.19
N THR A 19 23.86 -5.49 -27.15
CA THR A 19 23.69 -4.07 -26.83
C THR A 19 23.78 -3.87 -25.32
N PRO A 20 24.53 -2.85 -24.82
CA PRO A 20 24.52 -2.50 -23.42
C PRO A 20 23.13 -2.06 -22.98
N LEU A 21 22.60 -2.67 -21.92
CA LEU A 21 21.28 -2.37 -21.35
C LEU A 21 21.39 -1.57 -20.06
N LEU A 22 22.56 -1.62 -19.42
CA LEU A 22 22.87 -0.88 -18.20
C LEU A 22 24.10 0.02 -18.41
N GLU A 23 24.10 1.18 -17.78
CA GLU A 23 25.26 2.07 -17.73
C GLU A 23 25.53 2.53 -16.30
N ARG A 24 26.78 2.90 -16.00
CA ARG A 24 27.15 3.46 -14.71
C ARG A 24 26.64 4.87 -14.55
N PHE A 25 26.00 5.15 -13.42
CA PHE A 25 25.54 6.49 -13.05
C PHE A 25 25.91 6.79 -11.58
N GLY A 26 26.90 7.62 -11.37
CA GLY A 26 27.44 7.88 -10.05
C GLY A 26 27.97 6.62 -9.38
N ARG A 27 27.41 6.26 -8.20
CA ARG A 27 27.73 5.01 -7.46
C ARG A 27 26.82 3.84 -7.82
N GLY A 28 25.84 4.05 -8.69
CA GLY A 28 24.84 3.06 -9.09
C GLY A 28 24.90 2.71 -10.59
N VAL A 29 23.85 2.05 -11.02
CA VAL A 29 23.58 1.74 -12.42
C VAL A 29 22.20 2.26 -12.81
N ARG A 30 22.03 2.63 -14.09
CA ARG A 30 20.73 2.95 -14.68
C ARG A 30 20.56 2.22 -16.01
N LEU A 31 19.33 2.14 -16.49
CA LEU A 31 19.06 1.63 -17.82
C LEU A 31 19.60 2.60 -18.88
N THR A 32 20.16 2.04 -19.95
CA THR A 32 20.39 2.77 -21.21
C THR A 32 19.07 2.97 -21.94
N ASP A 33 19.05 3.78 -23.01
CA ASP A 33 17.86 3.91 -23.86
C ASP A 33 17.42 2.55 -24.44
N ALA A 34 18.38 1.70 -24.82
CA ALA A 34 18.13 0.33 -25.26
C ALA A 34 17.52 -0.53 -24.12
N GLY A 35 18.02 -0.36 -22.90
CA GLY A 35 17.46 -1.01 -21.72
C GLY A 35 16.02 -0.58 -21.44
N VAL A 36 15.72 0.72 -21.49
CA VAL A 36 14.35 1.25 -21.37
C VAL A 36 13.44 0.69 -22.45
N GLN A 37 13.91 0.67 -23.69
CA GLN A 37 13.15 0.11 -24.82
C GLN A 37 12.86 -1.38 -24.64
N LEU A 38 13.84 -2.17 -24.17
CA LEU A 38 13.67 -3.59 -23.89
C LEU A 38 12.65 -3.84 -22.79
N VAL A 39 12.72 -3.09 -21.67
CA VAL A 39 11.74 -3.17 -20.57
C VAL A 39 10.34 -2.87 -21.11
N THR A 40 10.16 -1.77 -21.85
CA THR A 40 8.87 -1.37 -22.41
C THR A 40 8.27 -2.46 -23.32
N ASN A 41 9.11 -3.03 -24.20
CA ASN A 41 8.67 -4.11 -25.10
C ASN A 41 8.33 -5.39 -24.33
N THR A 42 9.13 -5.74 -23.32
CA THR A 42 8.87 -6.91 -22.47
C THR A 42 7.56 -6.78 -21.70
N GLU A 43 7.28 -5.62 -21.12
CA GLU A 43 6.01 -5.34 -20.45
C GLU A 43 4.80 -5.52 -21.39
N ARG A 44 4.92 -5.11 -22.65
CA ARG A 44 3.87 -5.32 -23.65
C ARG A 44 3.66 -6.80 -23.97
N ILE A 45 4.74 -7.55 -24.17
CA ILE A 45 4.67 -8.99 -24.43
C ILE A 45 4.03 -9.72 -23.24
N LEU A 46 4.43 -9.40 -22.02
CA LEU A 46 3.84 -9.99 -20.83
C LEU A 46 2.34 -9.67 -20.70
N ALA A 47 1.94 -8.43 -21.00
CA ALA A 47 0.53 -8.04 -21.02
C ALA A 47 -0.28 -8.79 -22.07
N ASP A 48 0.29 -9.09 -23.25
CA ASP A 48 -0.38 -9.87 -24.27
C ASP A 48 -0.54 -11.36 -23.86
N ILE A 49 0.45 -11.92 -23.16
CA ILE A 49 0.36 -13.26 -22.56
C ILE A 49 -0.76 -13.32 -21.50
N GLU A 50 -0.79 -12.37 -20.56
CA GLU A 50 -1.84 -12.29 -19.53
C GLU A 50 -3.24 -12.18 -20.16
N ARG A 51 -3.37 -11.40 -21.24
CA ARG A 51 -4.64 -11.26 -21.96
C ARG A 51 -5.05 -12.58 -22.63
N ALA A 52 -4.12 -13.29 -23.28
CA ALA A 52 -4.39 -14.59 -23.87
C ALA A 52 -4.82 -15.64 -22.83
N GLU A 53 -4.20 -15.63 -21.64
CA GLU A 53 -4.62 -16.48 -20.51
C GLU A 53 -6.01 -16.10 -19.98
N ALA A 54 -6.32 -14.80 -19.90
CA ALA A 54 -7.64 -14.30 -19.51
C ALA A 54 -8.73 -14.73 -20.49
N ASP A 55 -8.48 -14.62 -21.81
CA ASP A 55 -9.40 -15.07 -22.87
C ASP A 55 -9.65 -16.57 -22.78
N LEU A 56 -8.61 -17.36 -22.52
CA LEU A 56 -8.72 -18.81 -22.36
C LEU A 56 -9.55 -19.16 -21.12
N ALA A 57 -9.33 -18.44 -20.01
CA ALA A 57 -10.12 -18.63 -18.78
C ALA A 57 -11.59 -18.22 -18.99
N ALA A 58 -11.85 -17.15 -19.75
CA ALA A 58 -13.20 -16.69 -20.07
C ALA A 58 -13.99 -17.68 -20.92
N ALA A 59 -13.32 -18.49 -21.76
CA ALA A 59 -13.93 -19.55 -22.54
C ALA A 59 -14.41 -20.74 -21.68
N SER A 60 -13.99 -20.83 -20.43
CA SER A 60 -14.39 -21.88 -19.48
C SER A 60 -15.81 -21.64 -18.96
N LYS A 61 -16.55 -22.72 -18.65
CA LYS A 61 -17.86 -22.59 -18.02
C LYS A 61 -17.74 -22.26 -16.53
N GLY A 62 -18.05 -21.03 -16.18
CA GLY A 62 -18.08 -20.53 -14.80
C GLY A 62 -16.73 -19.99 -14.32
N VAL A 63 -16.76 -19.37 -13.13
CA VAL A 63 -15.55 -18.85 -12.46
C VAL A 63 -14.93 -19.97 -11.64
N VAL A 64 -13.76 -20.41 -12.06
CA VAL A 64 -13.01 -21.51 -11.44
C VAL A 64 -11.54 -21.15 -11.35
N GLY A 65 -10.78 -21.87 -10.54
CA GLY A 65 -9.35 -21.71 -10.43
C GLY A 65 -8.90 -21.17 -9.08
N ARG A 66 -7.77 -20.48 -9.06
CA ARG A 66 -7.15 -19.91 -7.85
C ARG A 66 -6.77 -18.45 -8.08
N VAL A 67 -7.04 -17.62 -7.07
CA VAL A 67 -6.56 -16.23 -7.02
C VAL A 67 -5.71 -16.05 -5.76
N ARG A 68 -4.49 -15.60 -5.93
CA ARG A 68 -3.55 -15.26 -4.87
C ARG A 68 -3.61 -13.76 -4.63
N VAL A 69 -4.04 -13.36 -3.44
CA VAL A 69 -4.30 -11.96 -3.10
C VAL A 69 -3.42 -11.54 -1.94
N SER A 70 -2.88 -10.34 -2.01
CA SER A 70 -2.31 -9.69 -0.82
C SER A 70 -3.01 -8.38 -0.52
N ALA A 71 -2.95 -8.00 0.75
CA ALA A 71 -3.30 -6.67 1.22
C ALA A 71 -2.42 -6.33 2.42
N PHE A 72 -2.10 -5.06 2.61
CA PHE A 72 -1.48 -4.59 3.86
C PHE A 72 -2.43 -4.81 5.05
N PRO A 73 -1.95 -4.98 6.28
CA PRO A 73 -2.76 -5.49 7.40
C PRO A 73 -4.10 -4.78 7.63
N THR A 74 -4.14 -3.44 7.64
CA THR A 74 -5.39 -2.71 7.83
C THR A 74 -6.33 -2.83 6.62
N GLY A 75 -5.80 -2.92 5.40
CA GLY A 75 -6.57 -3.18 4.18
C GLY A 75 -7.09 -4.61 4.12
N ALA A 76 -6.28 -5.58 4.53
CA ALA A 76 -6.71 -6.97 4.62
C ALA A 76 -7.93 -7.10 5.54
N ARG A 77 -7.85 -6.50 6.74
CA ARG A 77 -8.91 -6.53 7.73
C ARG A 77 -10.18 -5.82 7.27
N ALA A 78 -10.03 -4.62 6.69
CA ALA A 78 -11.18 -3.77 6.38
C ALA A 78 -11.82 -4.09 5.02
N LEU A 79 -11.05 -4.57 4.04
CA LEU A 79 -11.50 -4.73 2.67
C LEU A 79 -11.49 -6.20 2.21
N LEU A 80 -10.33 -6.87 2.36
CA LEU A 80 -10.17 -8.20 1.77
C LEU A 80 -10.96 -9.27 2.53
N VAL A 81 -10.77 -9.38 3.85
CA VAL A 81 -11.44 -10.41 4.65
C VAL A 81 -12.97 -10.30 4.58
N PRO A 82 -13.59 -9.11 4.68
CA PRO A 82 -15.05 -8.97 4.54
C PRO A 82 -15.58 -9.33 3.15
N ALA A 83 -14.78 -9.19 2.10
CA ALA A 83 -15.15 -9.55 0.73
C ALA A 83 -15.24 -11.07 0.49
N LEU A 84 -14.47 -11.89 1.23
CA LEU A 84 -14.31 -13.31 0.95
C LEU A 84 -15.58 -14.16 1.14
N PRO A 85 -16.39 -14.00 2.22
CA PRO A 85 -17.56 -14.86 2.44
C PRO A 85 -18.58 -14.78 1.30
N GLY A 86 -18.86 -13.57 0.80
CA GLY A 86 -19.77 -13.36 -0.33
C GLY A 86 -19.22 -13.97 -1.62
N LEU A 87 -17.93 -13.81 -1.85
CA LEU A 87 -17.24 -14.36 -3.01
C LEU A 87 -17.27 -15.89 -3.01
N GLN A 88 -16.92 -16.52 -1.88
CA GLN A 88 -16.93 -17.99 -1.73
C GLN A 88 -18.33 -18.59 -1.92
N LYS A 89 -19.36 -17.92 -1.38
CA LYS A 89 -20.76 -18.36 -1.56
C LYS A 89 -21.20 -18.32 -3.02
N ARG A 90 -20.80 -17.28 -3.75
CA ARG A 90 -21.20 -17.07 -5.14
C ARG A 90 -20.40 -17.91 -6.13
N TYR A 91 -19.12 -18.17 -5.82
CA TYR A 91 -18.17 -18.88 -6.67
C TYR A 91 -17.46 -20.01 -5.91
N PRO A 92 -18.17 -21.12 -5.60
CA PRO A 92 -17.65 -22.19 -4.74
C PRO A 92 -16.43 -22.93 -5.32
N ASN A 93 -16.22 -22.85 -6.64
CA ASN A 93 -15.07 -23.44 -7.33
C ASN A 93 -13.86 -22.48 -7.46
N LEU A 94 -13.98 -21.26 -6.95
CA LEU A 94 -12.87 -20.31 -6.87
C LEU A 94 -12.14 -20.47 -5.54
N ARG A 95 -10.85 -20.82 -5.60
CA ARG A 95 -9.98 -20.85 -4.42
C ARG A 95 -9.28 -19.52 -4.27
N VAL A 96 -9.42 -18.88 -3.12
CA VAL A 96 -8.69 -17.67 -2.78
C VAL A 96 -7.66 -17.99 -1.71
N SER A 97 -6.41 -17.61 -1.94
CA SER A 97 -5.36 -17.60 -0.93
C SER A 97 -4.94 -16.16 -0.67
N MET A 98 -4.77 -15.80 0.60
CA MET A 98 -4.36 -14.47 0.99
C MET A 98 -3.08 -14.49 1.83
N VAL A 99 -2.34 -13.39 1.74
CA VAL A 99 -1.20 -13.08 2.59
C VAL A 99 -1.21 -11.58 2.88
N ASP A 100 -0.82 -11.18 4.07
CA ASP A 100 -0.61 -9.78 4.40
C ASP A 100 0.82 -9.36 4.06
N LEU A 101 0.94 -8.37 3.17
CA LEU A 101 2.20 -7.80 2.72
C LEU A 101 2.04 -6.30 2.53
N GLU A 102 3.09 -5.56 2.89
CA GLU A 102 3.18 -4.14 2.57
C GLU A 102 3.43 -3.90 1.06
N PRO A 103 3.12 -2.70 0.53
CA PRO A 103 3.29 -2.41 -0.89
C PRO A 103 4.70 -2.69 -1.43
N GLU A 104 5.72 -2.46 -0.62
CA GLU A 104 7.13 -2.66 -0.95
C GLU A 104 7.46 -4.13 -1.25
N GLU A 105 6.70 -5.07 -0.69
CA GLU A 105 6.86 -6.51 -0.90
C GLU A 105 5.84 -7.03 -1.92
N SER A 106 4.58 -6.57 -1.82
CA SER A 106 3.49 -7.10 -2.62
C SER A 106 3.54 -6.68 -4.09
N ILE A 107 4.03 -5.46 -4.41
CA ILE A 107 4.13 -5.00 -5.80
C ILE A 107 5.17 -5.80 -6.59
N PRO A 108 6.40 -6.03 -6.08
CA PRO A 108 7.33 -6.96 -6.74
C PRO A 108 6.75 -8.37 -6.92
N ALA A 109 6.07 -8.93 -5.91
CA ALA A 109 5.46 -10.25 -5.98
C ALA A 109 4.35 -10.34 -7.04
N LEU A 110 3.53 -9.27 -7.21
CA LEU A 110 2.56 -9.16 -8.29
C LEU A 110 3.24 -9.22 -9.66
N LYS A 111 4.30 -8.44 -9.85
CA LYS A 111 5.05 -8.39 -11.12
C LYS A 111 5.72 -9.73 -11.44
N HIS A 112 6.21 -10.46 -10.45
CA HIS A 112 6.80 -11.79 -10.64
C HIS A 112 5.77 -12.90 -10.86
N GLY A 113 4.47 -12.60 -10.73
CA GLY A 113 3.41 -13.60 -10.86
C GLY A 113 3.22 -14.49 -9.63
N ASP A 114 3.80 -14.13 -8.48
CA ASP A 114 3.56 -14.81 -7.20
C ASP A 114 2.19 -14.45 -6.61
N LEU A 115 1.67 -13.27 -6.97
CA LEU A 115 0.34 -12.77 -6.63
C LEU A 115 -0.44 -12.42 -7.91
N ASP A 116 -1.77 -12.45 -7.82
CA ASP A 116 -2.68 -12.13 -8.91
C ASP A 116 -3.39 -10.79 -8.69
N VAL A 117 -3.69 -10.46 -7.43
CA VAL A 117 -4.32 -9.21 -7.00
C VAL A 117 -3.59 -8.68 -5.78
N VAL A 118 -3.33 -7.39 -5.76
CA VAL A 118 -2.72 -6.69 -4.62
C VAL A 118 -3.60 -5.53 -4.20
N VAL A 119 -3.92 -5.43 -2.92
CA VAL A 119 -4.48 -4.22 -2.32
C VAL A 119 -3.34 -3.48 -1.64
N ALA A 120 -3.03 -2.30 -2.16
CA ALA A 120 -1.93 -1.48 -1.69
C ALA A 120 -2.38 -0.04 -1.47
N TYR A 121 -1.48 0.81 -1.02
CA TYR A 121 -1.78 2.23 -0.77
C TYR A 121 -0.62 3.13 -1.18
N GLU A 122 -0.94 4.40 -1.29
CA GLU A 122 0.03 5.48 -1.41
C GLU A 122 -0.37 6.66 -0.52
N TRP A 123 0.64 7.40 -0.07
CA TRP A 123 0.44 8.60 0.74
C TRP A 123 0.46 9.83 -0.17
N GLY A 124 -0.56 10.69 -0.05
CA GLY A 124 -0.70 11.88 -0.89
C GLY A 124 0.43 12.92 -0.76
N LEU A 125 1.38 12.70 0.12
CA LEU A 125 2.56 13.53 0.31
C LEU A 125 3.80 13.00 -0.42
N LEU A 126 3.81 11.73 -0.77
CA LEU A 126 4.90 11.02 -1.43
C LEU A 126 4.60 10.85 -2.94
N PRO A 127 5.64 10.64 -3.75
CA PRO A 127 5.43 10.27 -5.15
C PRO A 127 4.57 9.00 -5.27
N GLY A 128 3.55 9.04 -6.12
CA GLY A 128 2.73 7.87 -6.40
C GLY A 128 3.49 6.81 -7.20
N LEU A 129 3.08 5.56 -7.06
CA LEU A 129 3.60 4.46 -7.86
C LEU A 129 3.18 4.65 -9.34
N THR A 130 4.17 4.69 -10.22
CA THR A 130 3.96 4.66 -11.67
C THR A 130 4.68 3.43 -12.23
N ASP A 131 3.93 2.47 -12.73
CA ASP A 131 4.46 1.24 -13.30
C ASP A 131 3.61 0.79 -14.49
N ALA A 132 4.23 0.66 -15.65
CA ALA A 132 3.54 0.33 -16.90
C ALA A 132 3.08 -1.15 -16.94
N GLY A 133 3.69 -2.02 -16.14
CA GLY A 133 3.37 -3.46 -16.08
C GLY A 133 2.15 -3.79 -15.21
N ILE A 134 1.56 -2.81 -14.52
CA ILE A 134 0.39 -3.02 -13.67
C ILE A 134 -0.78 -2.09 -14.05
N GLU A 135 -1.97 -2.60 -13.84
CA GLU A 135 -3.22 -1.84 -13.86
C GLU A 135 -3.72 -1.69 -12.45
N ARG A 136 -4.16 -0.48 -12.09
CA ARG A 136 -4.69 -0.21 -10.77
C ARG A 136 -6.00 0.55 -10.81
N GLU A 137 -6.87 0.27 -9.87
CA GLU A 137 -8.11 1.02 -9.62
C GLU A 137 -8.14 1.51 -8.18
N THR A 138 -8.54 2.75 -7.98
CA THR A 138 -8.73 3.31 -6.64
C THR A 138 -9.94 2.69 -5.99
N LEU A 139 -9.77 2.16 -4.78
CA LEU A 139 -10.84 1.61 -3.95
C LEU A 139 -11.44 2.67 -3.03
N LEU A 140 -10.61 3.38 -2.28
CA LEU A 140 -11.03 4.47 -1.41
C LEU A 140 -9.86 5.40 -1.06
N SER A 141 -10.17 6.56 -0.51
CA SER A 141 -9.19 7.47 0.07
C SER A 141 -9.64 7.88 1.46
N GLU A 142 -8.71 7.90 2.40
CA GLU A 142 -8.97 8.29 3.79
C GLU A 142 -8.02 9.38 4.27
N PRO A 143 -8.43 10.23 5.23
CA PRO A 143 -7.53 11.20 5.84
C PRO A 143 -6.49 10.50 6.71
N VAL A 144 -5.43 11.24 7.08
CA VAL A 144 -4.46 10.81 8.08
C VAL A 144 -4.53 11.77 9.25
N TYR A 145 -4.66 11.22 10.45
CA TYR A 145 -4.72 11.95 11.70
C TYR A 145 -3.42 11.82 12.49
N LEU A 146 -3.30 12.64 13.53
CA LEU A 146 -2.25 12.55 14.53
C LEU A 146 -2.80 11.81 15.77
N ALA A 147 -2.07 10.82 16.23
CA ALA A 147 -2.29 10.15 17.50
C ALA A 147 -1.28 10.69 18.54
N ILE A 148 -1.77 11.18 19.67
CA ILE A 148 -0.96 11.69 20.78
C ILE A 148 -1.40 11.08 22.10
N PRO A 149 -0.53 10.99 23.11
CA PRO A 149 -0.92 10.55 24.45
C PRO A 149 -2.01 11.46 25.02
N LYS A 150 -2.95 10.90 25.75
CA LYS A 150 -3.99 11.68 26.46
C LYS A 150 -3.42 12.69 27.46
N THR A 151 -2.22 12.43 27.97
CA THR A 151 -1.49 13.30 28.90
C THR A 151 -0.67 14.40 28.19
N HIS A 152 -0.63 14.37 26.84
CA HIS A 152 0.14 15.34 26.07
C HIS A 152 -0.43 16.77 26.27
N PRO A 153 0.40 17.81 26.37
CA PRO A 153 -0.06 19.20 26.54
C PRO A 153 -1.06 19.67 25.46
N LEU A 154 -0.94 19.11 24.24
CA LEU A 154 -1.81 19.44 23.11
C LEU A 154 -3.05 18.52 23.00
N ALA A 155 -3.30 17.61 23.94
CA ALA A 155 -4.41 16.65 23.86
C ALA A 155 -5.81 17.29 23.84
N GLY A 156 -5.93 18.53 24.33
CA GLY A 156 -7.18 19.31 24.31
C GLY A 156 -7.36 20.18 23.05
N ALA A 157 -6.37 20.24 22.18
CA ALA A 157 -6.44 21.03 20.95
C ALA A 157 -7.33 20.38 19.88
N SER A 158 -8.11 21.16 19.17
CA SER A 158 -8.92 20.67 18.04
C SER A 158 -8.07 20.27 16.84
N SER A 159 -6.87 20.81 16.70
CA SER A 159 -5.87 20.44 15.72
C SER A 159 -4.47 20.83 16.22
N VAL A 160 -3.43 20.16 15.74
CA VAL A 160 -2.05 20.33 16.15
C VAL A 160 -1.20 20.71 14.95
N LYS A 161 -0.31 21.68 15.07
CA LYS A 161 0.69 21.99 14.02
C LYS A 161 1.86 21.05 14.14
N LEU A 162 2.37 20.55 13.02
CA LEU A 162 3.57 19.70 13.02
C LEU A 162 4.79 20.39 13.61
N ALA A 163 4.90 21.71 13.46
CA ALA A 163 5.99 22.48 14.07
C ALA A 163 6.03 22.39 15.61
N ASP A 164 4.86 22.20 16.26
CA ASP A 164 4.75 22.09 17.72
C ASP A 164 5.26 20.72 18.23
N LEU A 165 5.44 19.75 17.33
CA LEU A 165 5.91 18.38 17.62
C LEU A 165 7.41 18.17 17.34
N ARG A 166 8.16 19.26 17.16
CA ARG A 166 9.60 19.20 16.80
C ARG A 166 10.45 18.40 17.80
N ASN A 167 10.09 18.41 19.07
CA ASN A 167 10.84 17.74 20.13
C ASN A 167 10.25 16.40 20.53
N GLU A 168 9.15 15.99 19.88
CA GLU A 168 8.48 14.75 20.17
C GLU A 168 9.20 13.54 19.51
N GLU A 169 9.07 12.39 20.15
CA GLU A 169 9.45 11.12 19.57
C GLU A 169 8.34 10.67 18.60
N TRP A 170 8.71 10.22 17.39
CA TRP A 170 7.77 9.72 16.41
C TRP A 170 7.82 8.20 16.34
N ILE A 171 6.67 7.57 16.51
CA ILE A 171 6.52 6.14 16.31
C ILE A 171 6.14 5.93 14.85
N VAL A 172 7.00 5.24 14.10
CA VAL A 172 6.96 5.17 12.62
C VAL A 172 7.02 3.73 12.11
N GLY A 173 6.88 3.54 10.81
CA GLY A 173 7.16 2.28 10.14
C GLY A 173 8.65 1.90 10.21
N ARG A 174 8.98 0.67 9.81
CA ARG A 174 10.36 0.19 9.69
C ARG A 174 11.11 0.97 8.60
N ASP A 175 12.43 0.87 8.64
CA ASP A 175 13.30 1.42 7.59
C ASP A 175 12.87 0.93 6.20
N SER A 176 13.02 1.81 5.21
CA SER A 176 12.65 1.56 3.81
C SER A 176 11.15 1.34 3.59
N THR A 177 10.28 1.86 4.48
CA THR A 177 8.83 1.85 4.28
C THR A 177 8.30 3.25 3.99
N SER A 178 7.26 3.32 3.18
CA SER A 178 6.57 4.57 2.86
C SER A 178 5.95 5.26 4.08
N MET A 179 5.70 4.53 5.17
CA MET A 179 5.21 5.09 6.42
C MET A 179 6.28 5.93 7.15
N LEU A 180 7.54 5.49 7.15
CA LEU A 180 8.67 6.30 7.64
C LEU A 180 8.87 7.52 6.74
N ASP A 181 8.91 7.30 5.42
CA ASP A 181 9.11 8.37 4.44
C ASP A 181 8.05 9.46 4.54
N LEU A 182 6.80 9.09 4.85
CA LEU A 182 5.70 10.03 5.10
C LEU A 182 6.03 10.99 6.25
N VAL A 183 6.44 10.46 7.40
CA VAL A 183 6.76 11.27 8.59
C VAL A 183 7.96 12.16 8.29
N VAL A 184 9.02 11.64 7.68
CA VAL A 184 10.21 12.41 7.27
C VAL A 184 9.83 13.53 6.30
N ALA A 185 9.03 13.24 5.27
CA ALA A 185 8.60 14.25 4.32
C ALA A 185 7.70 15.32 4.97
N ALA A 186 6.83 14.93 5.90
CA ALA A 186 5.95 15.84 6.62
C ALA A 186 6.75 16.81 7.53
N THR A 187 7.66 16.27 8.33
CA THR A 187 8.46 17.07 9.30
C THR A 187 9.49 17.94 8.62
N ARG A 188 10.14 17.48 7.53
CA ARG A 188 11.07 18.28 6.73
C ARG A 188 10.43 19.53 6.12
N ARG A 189 9.15 19.45 5.72
CA ARG A 189 8.39 20.64 5.25
C ARG A 189 8.25 21.72 6.34
N HIS A 190 8.36 21.31 7.61
CA HIS A 190 8.30 22.19 8.78
C HIS A 190 9.70 22.47 9.38
N GLY A 191 10.78 22.13 8.64
CA GLY A 191 12.16 22.50 8.97
C GLY A 191 12.78 21.69 10.10
N TYR A 192 12.41 20.43 10.29
CA TYR A 192 13.06 19.55 11.25
C TYR A 192 13.07 18.08 10.82
N GLU A 193 14.05 17.31 11.33
CA GLU A 193 14.10 15.86 11.22
C GLU A 193 13.35 15.23 12.40
N PRO A 194 12.54 14.19 12.16
CA PRO A 194 11.85 13.50 13.25
C PRO A 194 12.84 12.67 14.08
N ARG A 195 12.57 12.53 15.36
CA ARG A 195 13.23 11.55 16.23
C ARG A 195 12.44 10.27 16.11
N THR A 196 13.07 9.15 15.74
CA THR A 196 12.38 7.89 15.33
C THR A 196 13.05 6.67 15.94
N ASP A 197 13.10 6.57 17.27
CA ASP A 197 13.68 5.42 17.96
C ASP A 197 12.72 4.21 18.03
N PHE A 198 11.41 4.43 17.78
CA PHE A 198 10.38 3.39 17.84
C PHE A 198 9.80 3.06 16.46
N HIS A 199 9.93 1.79 16.05
CA HIS A 199 9.50 1.32 14.75
C HIS A 199 8.52 0.15 14.86
N SER A 200 7.37 0.24 14.21
CA SER A 200 6.41 -0.87 14.05
C SER A 200 5.58 -0.70 12.78
N MET A 201 5.22 -1.82 12.13
CA MET A 201 4.22 -1.83 11.04
C MET A 201 2.82 -2.17 11.57
N ASP A 202 2.70 -2.57 12.83
CA ASP A 202 1.42 -2.88 13.47
C ASP A 202 0.86 -1.64 14.18
N PHE A 203 -0.23 -1.10 13.67
CA PHE A 203 -0.90 0.07 14.27
C PHE A 203 -1.42 -0.19 15.70
N GLN A 204 -1.67 -1.45 16.10
CA GLN A 204 -2.02 -1.77 17.47
C GLN A 204 -0.82 -1.52 18.42
N VAL A 205 0.37 -1.93 17.98
CA VAL A 205 1.62 -1.66 18.70
C VAL A 205 1.89 -0.15 18.75
N ILE A 206 1.74 0.53 17.61
CA ILE A 206 1.93 1.99 17.50
C ILE A 206 1.00 2.72 18.48
N LEU A 207 -0.31 2.44 18.44
CA LEU A 207 -1.29 3.11 19.30
C LEU A 207 -1.11 2.75 20.78
N SER A 208 -0.67 1.52 21.08
CA SER A 208 -0.30 1.13 22.44
C SER A 208 0.90 1.91 22.95
N ALA A 209 1.92 2.10 22.12
CA ALA A 209 3.11 2.87 22.45
C ALA A 209 2.78 4.37 22.64
N VAL A 210 1.92 4.95 21.78
CA VAL A 210 1.39 6.31 21.97
C VAL A 210 0.65 6.41 23.29
N GLY A 211 -0.26 5.47 23.61
CA GLY A 211 -1.00 5.45 24.86
C GLY A 211 -0.13 5.29 26.12
N ALA A 212 1.04 4.69 25.98
CA ALA A 212 2.07 4.58 27.01
C ALA A 212 2.93 5.85 27.17
N GLY A 213 2.76 6.87 26.29
CA GLY A 213 3.52 8.12 26.33
C GLY A 213 4.89 8.02 25.70
N LEU A 214 5.15 7.03 24.84
CA LEU A 214 6.45 6.83 24.18
C LEU A 214 6.66 7.72 22.97
N GLY A 215 5.63 8.42 22.49
CA GLY A 215 5.73 9.32 21.35
C GLY A 215 4.38 9.61 20.70
N VAL A 216 4.44 10.17 19.50
CA VAL A 216 3.31 10.51 18.65
C VAL A 216 3.36 9.75 17.33
N ALA A 217 2.22 9.61 16.63
CA ALA A 217 2.18 8.88 15.37
C ALA A 217 1.17 9.47 14.37
N LEU A 218 1.41 9.31 13.08
CA LEU A 218 0.40 9.51 12.05
C LEU A 218 -0.41 8.22 11.88
N VAL A 219 -1.73 8.32 11.91
CA VAL A 219 -2.62 7.15 11.86
C VAL A 219 -3.81 7.39 10.90
N PRO A 220 -4.10 6.46 10.01
CA PRO A 220 -5.30 6.52 9.18
C PRO A 220 -6.52 5.92 9.93
N PRO A 221 -7.77 6.29 9.58
CA PRO A 221 -8.99 5.72 10.19
C PRO A 221 -9.07 4.20 10.18
N LEU A 222 -8.64 3.53 9.11
CA LEU A 222 -8.65 2.06 9.05
C LEU A 222 -7.72 1.39 10.08
N ALA A 223 -6.85 2.14 10.75
CA ALA A 223 -6.05 1.66 11.87
C ALA A 223 -6.79 1.75 13.21
N LEU A 224 -7.89 2.53 13.28
CA LEU A 224 -8.63 2.84 14.52
C LEU A 224 -9.77 1.83 14.75
N PHE A 225 -9.43 0.58 14.98
CA PHE A 225 -10.40 -0.51 15.15
C PHE A 225 -10.46 -1.08 16.57
N GLY A 226 -10.03 -0.33 17.54
CA GLY A 226 -10.08 -0.69 18.96
C GLY A 226 -10.39 0.51 19.83
N THR A 227 -10.48 0.29 21.13
CA THR A 227 -10.59 1.37 22.11
C THR A 227 -9.20 1.70 22.63
N TYR A 228 -8.82 2.95 22.54
CA TYR A 228 -7.51 3.46 22.98
C TYR A 228 -7.70 4.57 24.04
N PRO A 229 -8.03 4.24 25.29
CA PRO A 229 -8.47 5.21 26.30
C PRO A 229 -7.40 6.25 26.65
N ASN A 230 -6.14 5.95 26.41
CA ASN A 230 -5.01 6.83 26.68
C ASN A 230 -4.45 7.53 25.43
N VAL A 231 -5.13 7.43 24.29
CA VAL A 231 -4.76 8.09 23.03
C VAL A 231 -5.81 9.12 22.67
N VAL A 232 -5.36 10.26 22.19
CA VAL A 232 -6.21 11.27 21.55
C VAL A 232 -5.88 11.29 20.06
N ILE A 233 -6.90 11.19 19.23
CA ILE A 233 -6.81 11.35 17.80
C ILE A 233 -7.21 12.78 17.46
N THR A 234 -6.36 13.52 16.76
CA THR A 234 -6.58 14.93 16.42
C THR A 234 -6.14 15.23 14.99
N ASP A 235 -6.60 16.35 14.45
CA ASP A 235 -6.20 16.80 13.11
C ASP A 235 -4.79 17.41 13.11
N VAL A 236 -4.14 17.32 11.95
CA VAL A 236 -2.93 18.10 11.64
C VAL A 236 -3.37 19.40 10.97
N ALA A 237 -3.10 20.54 11.65
CA ALA A 237 -3.62 21.86 11.26
C ALA A 237 -3.02 22.38 9.94
N ASP A 238 -1.74 22.16 9.76
CA ASP A 238 -0.90 22.77 8.72
C ASP A 238 -0.48 21.78 7.62
N LEU A 239 -0.94 20.53 7.68
CA LEU A 239 -0.67 19.52 6.66
C LEU A 239 -1.85 18.56 6.51
N LYS A 240 -2.50 18.61 5.35
CA LYS A 240 -3.56 17.66 5.01
C LYS A 240 -2.96 16.48 4.24
N ILE A 241 -2.89 15.35 4.91
CA ILE A 241 -2.40 14.10 4.35
C ILE A 241 -3.60 13.19 4.06
N SER A 242 -3.52 12.41 2.99
CA SER A 242 -4.46 11.33 2.67
C SER A 242 -3.70 10.04 2.38
N ARG A 243 -4.33 8.92 2.65
CA ARG A 243 -3.92 7.61 2.17
C ARG A 243 -4.92 7.16 1.12
N THR A 244 -4.45 6.94 -0.11
CA THR A 244 -5.27 6.40 -1.19
C THR A 244 -4.99 4.90 -1.29
N ILE A 245 -6.05 4.10 -1.17
CA ILE A 245 -6.00 2.64 -1.25
C ILE A 245 -6.50 2.24 -2.64
N TRP A 246 -5.78 1.34 -3.28
CA TRP A 246 -6.07 0.84 -4.61
C TRP A 246 -5.85 -0.66 -4.72
N ALA A 247 -6.58 -1.29 -5.63
CA ALA A 247 -6.31 -2.66 -6.07
C ALA A 247 -5.47 -2.62 -7.35
N ALA A 248 -4.55 -3.57 -7.48
CA ALA A 248 -3.72 -3.72 -8.66
C ALA A 248 -3.65 -5.16 -9.13
N VAL A 249 -3.49 -5.31 -10.42
CA VAL A 249 -3.29 -6.55 -11.16
C VAL A 249 -2.21 -6.35 -12.21
N ARG A 250 -1.62 -7.41 -12.73
CA ARG A 250 -0.75 -7.30 -13.90
C ARG A 250 -1.54 -6.79 -15.10
N ARG A 251 -0.91 -5.96 -15.91
CA ARG A 251 -1.55 -5.42 -17.11
C ARG A 251 -2.02 -6.56 -18.02
N GLY A 252 -3.28 -6.49 -18.44
CA GLY A 252 -3.92 -7.51 -19.29
C GLY A 252 -4.62 -8.64 -18.54
N SER A 253 -4.42 -8.78 -17.22
CA SER A 253 -5.07 -9.84 -16.45
C SER A 253 -6.42 -9.45 -15.86
N ALA A 254 -6.82 -8.18 -15.91
CA ALA A 254 -8.06 -7.69 -15.30
C ALA A 254 -9.32 -8.37 -15.85
N GLU A 255 -9.30 -8.82 -17.09
CA GLU A 255 -10.42 -9.50 -17.76
C GLU A 255 -10.50 -10.99 -17.42
N ASN A 256 -9.50 -11.56 -16.72
CA ASN A 256 -9.59 -12.92 -16.21
C ASN A 256 -10.79 -13.04 -15.25
N PRO A 257 -11.77 -13.95 -15.50
CA PRO A 257 -13.01 -14.02 -14.72
C PRO A 257 -12.79 -14.18 -13.21
N ALA A 258 -11.75 -14.91 -12.79
CA ALA A 258 -11.43 -15.10 -11.38
C ALA A 258 -10.87 -13.81 -10.75
N ILE A 259 -10.04 -13.07 -11.48
CA ILE A 259 -9.51 -11.75 -11.05
C ILE A 259 -10.63 -10.70 -11.04
N ALA A 260 -11.44 -10.66 -12.10
CA ALA A 260 -12.55 -9.70 -12.23
C ALA A 260 -13.55 -9.79 -11.07
N VAL A 261 -13.94 -11.01 -10.65
CA VAL A 261 -14.85 -11.17 -9.52
C VAL A 261 -14.22 -10.81 -8.19
N MET A 262 -12.90 -11.00 -8.03
CA MET A 262 -12.17 -10.57 -6.85
C MET A 262 -12.12 -9.03 -6.78
N LEU A 263 -11.79 -8.35 -7.87
CA LEU A 263 -11.81 -6.90 -7.96
C LEU A 263 -13.22 -6.34 -7.65
N GLY A 264 -14.27 -6.97 -8.20
CA GLY A 264 -15.65 -6.62 -7.90
C GLY A 264 -16.01 -6.75 -6.42
N ALA A 265 -15.54 -7.81 -5.75
CA ALA A 265 -15.77 -8.02 -4.33
C ALA A 265 -15.03 -6.99 -3.47
N LEU A 266 -13.78 -6.65 -3.82
CA LEU A 266 -13.00 -5.60 -3.15
C LEU A 266 -13.66 -4.22 -3.31
N ARG A 267 -14.17 -3.90 -4.50
CA ARG A 267 -14.90 -2.67 -4.77
C ARG A 267 -16.14 -2.53 -3.90
N SER A 268 -16.97 -3.57 -3.83
CA SER A 268 -18.17 -3.59 -2.97
C SER A 268 -17.83 -3.44 -1.48
N SER A 269 -16.74 -4.07 -1.03
CA SER A 269 -16.25 -3.92 0.34
C SER A 269 -15.78 -2.49 0.61
N ALA A 270 -15.06 -1.89 -0.34
CA ALA A 270 -14.57 -0.52 -0.22
C ALA A 270 -15.71 0.51 -0.17
N GLU A 271 -16.79 0.32 -0.96
CA GLU A 271 -17.99 1.16 -0.90
C GLU A 271 -18.64 1.11 0.49
N THR A 272 -18.74 -0.07 1.09
CA THR A 272 -19.27 -0.25 2.45
C THR A 272 -18.42 0.48 3.48
N VAL A 273 -17.10 0.34 3.40
CA VAL A 273 -16.15 1.00 4.30
C VAL A 273 -16.18 2.52 4.13
N ALA A 274 -16.21 3.01 2.89
CA ALA A 274 -16.21 4.43 2.60
C ALA A 274 -17.41 5.16 3.24
N CYS A 275 -18.57 4.51 3.34
CA CYS A 275 -19.75 5.05 4.03
C CYS A 275 -19.53 5.19 5.56
N SER A 276 -18.61 4.46 6.14
CA SER A 276 -18.31 4.47 7.58
C SER A 276 -17.12 5.36 7.95
N LEU A 277 -16.35 5.80 6.95
CA LEU A 277 -15.20 6.67 7.20
C LEU A 277 -15.67 8.10 7.50
N PRO A 278 -15.04 8.77 8.50
CA PRO A 278 -15.32 10.17 8.75
C PRO A 278 -14.98 11.03 7.53
N SER A 279 -15.86 11.92 7.15
CA SER A 279 -15.55 12.93 6.15
C SER A 279 -14.46 13.86 6.71
N ARG A 280 -13.65 14.47 5.83
CA ARG A 280 -12.61 15.44 6.23
C ARG A 280 -13.14 16.63 7.03
N ALA A 281 -14.45 16.87 7.00
CA ALA A 281 -15.13 17.96 7.72
C ALA A 281 -15.56 17.54 9.13
N GLU A 282 -15.55 16.24 9.45
CA GLU A 282 -15.95 15.70 10.73
C GLU A 282 -14.72 15.55 11.65
N LYS A 283 -14.98 15.67 12.97
CA LYS A 283 -13.92 15.44 13.96
C LYS A 283 -13.37 14.00 13.80
N PRO A 284 -12.07 13.81 14.13
CA PRO A 284 -11.51 12.48 14.18
C PRO A 284 -12.38 11.53 15.01
N PRO A 285 -12.52 10.26 14.63
CA PRO A 285 -13.37 9.32 15.34
C PRO A 285 -12.86 9.11 16.77
N THR A 286 -13.76 9.25 17.73
CA THR A 286 -13.50 8.95 19.15
C THR A 286 -13.82 7.49 19.51
N SER A 287 -14.36 6.73 18.55
CA SER A 287 -14.74 5.32 18.66
C SER A 287 -14.23 4.54 17.45
N PRO A 288 -14.16 3.20 17.52
CA PRO A 288 -13.78 2.36 16.38
C PRO A 288 -14.63 2.69 15.15
N VAL A 289 -13.97 2.79 13.99
CA VAL A 289 -14.63 3.12 12.71
C VAL A 289 -15.20 1.87 12.05
N ILE A 290 -14.72 0.68 12.44
CA ILE A 290 -15.11 -0.64 11.88
C ILE A 290 -15.13 -1.69 12.99
#